data_91aa8f0dee713455411180614e838028
#
_entry.id   91aa8f0dee713455411180614e838028
#
_cell.length_a   1.000
_cell.length_b   1.000
_cell.length_c   1.000
_cell.angle_alpha   90.00
_cell.angle_beta   90.00
_cell.angle_gamma   90.00
#
_symmetry.space_group_name_H-M   'P 1'
#
loop_
_entity.id
_entity.type
_entity.pdbx_description
1 polymer ?
#
loop_
_entity_poly.entity_id
_entity_poly.type
_entity_poly.pdbx_seq_one_letter_code
_entity_poly.pdbx_strand_id
1 'polypeptide(L)' 'MPFACGECHLVLNDGVDMCPRHPSAQVSTDWTGYVIIMQPERSEIAKRLQVEQPGRYALKVNIR' A
#
# COMPACT_ATOMS: atom_id res chain seq x y z
N MET A 1 13.07 4.98 5.04
CA MET A 1 11.72 5.14 4.50
C MET A 1 11.01 3.79 4.51
N PRO A 2 9.72 3.76 4.82
CA PRO A 2 9.01 2.48 4.79
C PRO A 2 8.82 1.97 3.36
N PHE A 3 8.72 0.66 3.23
CA PHE A 3 8.38 0.04 1.95
C PHE A 3 6.87 0.12 1.71
N ALA A 4 6.48 0.07 0.45
CA ALA A 4 5.09 -0.09 0.05
C ALA A 4 4.97 -1.30 -0.88
N CYS A 5 3.89 -2.05 -0.73
CA CYS A 5 3.64 -3.24 -1.53
C CYS A 5 3.26 -2.86 -2.96
N GLY A 6 3.89 -3.48 -3.95
CA GLY A 6 3.58 -3.22 -5.35
C GLY A 6 2.24 -3.77 -5.79
N GLU A 7 1.65 -4.69 -5.03
CA GLU A 7 0.36 -5.28 -5.39
C GLU A 7 -0.82 -4.52 -4.76
N CYS A 8 -0.80 -4.33 -3.45
CA CYS A 8 -1.94 -3.71 -2.76
C CYS A 8 -1.65 -2.27 -2.33
N HIS A 9 -0.44 -1.76 -2.57
CA HIS A 9 -0.02 -0.41 -2.23
C HIS A 9 0.00 -0.12 -0.73
N LEU A 10 -0.07 -1.17 0.10
CA LEU A 10 -0.02 -1.00 1.55
C LEU A 10 1.35 -0.47 1.96
N VAL A 11 1.35 0.63 2.71
CA VAL A 11 2.58 1.18 3.28
C VAL A 11 2.91 0.38 4.53
N LEU A 12 4.08 -0.25 4.53
CA LEU A 12 4.51 -1.15 5.60
C LEU A 12 5.16 -0.33 6.71
N ASN A 13 5.27 -0.94 7.89
CA ASN A 13 5.99 -0.32 9.00
C ASN A 13 7.49 -0.29 8.71
N ASP A 14 8.21 0.63 9.36
CA ASP A 14 9.66 0.70 9.23
C ASP A 14 10.27 -0.64 9.64
N GLY A 15 11.23 -1.10 8.83
CA GLY A 15 11.90 -2.37 9.07
C GLY A 15 11.18 -3.59 8.50
N VAL A 16 9.97 -3.42 7.99
CA VAL A 16 9.22 -4.51 7.35
C VAL A 16 9.46 -4.45 5.85
N ASP A 17 9.96 -5.52 5.27
CA ASP A 17 10.31 -5.59 3.85
C ASP A 17 9.46 -6.61 3.09
N MET A 18 8.35 -7.05 3.68
CA MET A 18 7.47 -8.04 3.06
C MET A 18 6.03 -7.72 3.42
N CYS A 19 5.16 -7.70 2.41
CA CYS A 19 3.74 -7.49 2.65
C CYS A 19 3.11 -8.75 3.24
N PRO A 20 2.43 -8.67 4.38
CA PRO A 20 1.82 -9.85 4.98
C PRO A 20 0.68 -10.46 4.15
N ARG A 21 0.06 -9.67 3.28
CA ARG A 21 -1.01 -10.17 2.39
C ARG A 21 -0.46 -10.75 1.09
N HIS A 22 0.70 -10.28 0.66
CA HIS A 22 1.31 -10.69 -0.60
C HIS A 22 2.79 -10.95 -0.37
N PRO A 23 3.14 -12.07 0.31
CA PRO A 23 4.54 -12.30 0.68
C PRO A 23 5.49 -12.42 -0.49
N SER A 24 4.98 -12.81 -1.66
CA SER A 24 5.81 -12.92 -2.87
C SER A 24 5.84 -11.65 -3.71
N ALA A 25 5.06 -10.63 -3.35
CA ALA A 25 5.04 -9.37 -4.09
C ALA A 25 6.30 -8.57 -3.81
N GLN A 26 6.75 -7.83 -4.81
CA GLN A 26 7.85 -6.90 -4.63
C GLN A 26 7.40 -5.70 -3.84
N VAL A 27 8.29 -5.18 -3.01
CA VAL A 27 8.06 -3.98 -2.23
C VAL A 27 9.12 -2.94 -2.61
N SER A 28 8.79 -1.67 -2.43
CA SER A 28 9.67 -0.59 -2.85
C SER A 28 9.58 0.58 -1.89
N THR A 29 10.69 1.30 -1.71
CA THR A 29 10.68 2.59 -1.04
C THR A 29 10.40 3.74 -2.02
N ASP A 30 10.35 3.44 -3.31
CA ASP A 30 10.10 4.44 -4.34
C ASP A 30 8.59 4.47 -4.65
N TRP A 31 7.86 5.18 -3.80
CA TRP A 31 6.43 5.34 -3.96
C TRP A 31 6.04 6.78 -3.69
N THR A 32 4.94 7.23 -4.31
CA THR A 32 4.46 8.60 -4.19
C THR A 32 2.99 8.61 -3.82
N GLY A 33 2.59 9.68 -3.14
CA GLY A 33 1.23 9.82 -2.66
C GLY A 33 1.00 8.99 -1.42
N TYR A 34 0.35 9.57 -0.44
CA TYR A 34 0.10 8.92 0.84
C TYR A 34 -1.35 9.17 1.21
N VAL A 35 -2.07 8.10 1.49
CA VAL A 35 -3.47 8.21 1.86
C VAL A 35 -3.77 7.28 3.03
N ILE A 36 -4.56 7.77 3.97
CA ILE A 36 -5.06 6.96 5.08
C ILE A 36 -6.50 6.63 4.79
N ILE A 37 -6.81 5.36 4.66
CA ILE A 37 -8.16 4.88 4.38
C ILE A 37 -8.70 4.25 5.65
N MET A 38 -9.71 4.89 6.23
CA MET A 38 -10.33 4.40 7.46
C MET A 38 -11.59 3.59 7.20
N GLN A 39 -12.30 3.91 6.12
CA GLN A 39 -13.53 3.21 5.73
C GLN A 39 -13.46 2.87 4.25
N PRO A 40 -12.83 1.75 3.90
CA PRO A 40 -12.60 1.40 2.48
C PRO A 40 -13.89 1.30 1.67
N GLU A 41 -14.96 0.83 2.27
CA GLU A 41 -16.25 0.67 1.58
C GLU A 41 -16.88 2.01 1.19
N ARG A 42 -16.40 3.12 1.76
CA ARG A 42 -16.91 4.46 1.47
C ARG A 42 -15.91 5.33 0.72
N SER A 43 -14.69 4.86 0.53
CA SER A 43 -13.63 5.64 -0.07
C SER A 43 -13.54 5.40 -1.57
N GLU A 44 -13.60 6.47 -2.35
CA GLU A 44 -13.39 6.40 -3.80
C GLU A 44 -11.98 5.90 -4.13
N ILE A 45 -10.99 6.39 -3.38
CA ILE A 45 -9.60 5.99 -3.58
C ILE A 45 -9.43 4.52 -3.28
N ALA A 46 -10.07 4.02 -2.22
CA ALA A 46 -10.00 2.61 -1.88
C ALA A 46 -10.56 1.73 -2.99
N LYS A 47 -11.64 2.16 -3.63
CA LYS A 47 -12.23 1.45 -4.75
C LYS A 47 -11.27 1.41 -5.94
N ARG A 48 -10.59 2.51 -6.21
CA ARG A 48 -9.62 2.58 -7.31
C ARG A 48 -8.40 1.71 -7.06
N LEU A 49 -7.96 1.62 -5.81
CA LEU A 49 -6.83 0.79 -5.42
C LEU A 49 -7.24 -0.66 -5.14
N GLN A 50 -8.52 -0.96 -5.19
CA GLN A 50 -9.07 -2.29 -4.88
C GLN A 50 -8.71 -2.72 -3.46
N VAL A 51 -8.78 -1.77 -2.54
CA VAL A 51 -8.44 -1.97 -1.13
C VAL A 51 -9.71 -2.31 -0.36
N GLU A 52 -9.66 -3.34 0.44
CA GLU A 52 -10.81 -3.79 1.24
C GLU A 52 -10.61 -3.61 2.74
N GLN A 53 -9.43 -3.20 3.16
CA GLN A 53 -9.12 -3.05 4.59
C GLN A 53 -8.60 -1.65 4.87
N PRO A 54 -8.87 -1.12 6.08
CA PRO A 54 -8.34 0.18 6.46
C PRO A 54 -6.82 0.12 6.63
N GLY A 55 -6.18 1.25 6.44
CA GLY A 55 -4.74 1.34 6.60
C GLY A 55 -4.15 2.50 5.82
N ARG A 56 -2.83 2.51 5.74
CA ARG A 56 -2.09 3.52 5.01
C ARG A 56 -1.66 2.95 3.68
N TYR A 57 -1.87 3.71 2.61
CA TYR A 57 -1.61 3.22 1.26
C TYR A 57 -0.87 4.27 0.45
N ALA A 58 -0.03 3.82 -0.46
CA ALA A 58 0.61 4.67 -1.45
C ALA A 58 -0.26 4.75 -2.70
N LEU A 59 -0.33 5.92 -3.31
CA LEU A 59 -1.11 6.08 -4.54
C LEU A 59 -0.40 5.45 -5.73
N LYS A 60 0.93 5.46 -5.72
CA LYS A 60 1.72 4.88 -6.80
C LYS A 60 2.99 4.27 -6.21
N VAL A 61 3.29 3.05 -6.60
CA VAL A 61 4.50 2.34 -6.20
C VAL A 61 5.29 2.00 -7.45
N ASN A 62 6.55 2.42 -7.48
CA ASN A 62 7.45 2.14 -8.60
C ASN A 62 8.31 0.93 -8.24
N ILE A 63 8.14 -0.15 -8.97
CA ILE A 63 8.91 -1.37 -8.79
C ILE A 63 10.06 -1.36 -9.79
N ARG A 64 11.26 -1.64 -9.29
CA ARG A 64 12.48 -1.64 -10.11
C ARG A 64 13.10 -3.01 -10.23
#